data_a69df8c94e033e4f1a9672f31771acd7
#
_entry.id   a69df8c94e033e4f1a9672f31771acd7
#
_cell.length_a   1.000
_cell.length_b   1.000
_cell.length_c   1.000
_cell.angle_alpha   90.00
_cell.angle_beta   90.00
_cell.angle_gamma   90.00
#
_symmetry.space_group_name_H-M   'P 1'
#
loop_
_entity.id
_entity.type
_entity.pdbx_description
1 polymer ?
#
loop_
_entity_poly.entity_id
_entity_poly.type
_entity_poly.pdbx_seq_one_letter_code
_entity_poly.pdbx_strand_id
1 'polypeptide(L)'
;MSVNFADLGIEQQLVETLNNMNIVTPTPVQEKSIPHVLEGKDLLAAAQTGTGKTVAFGLPIIQAVQQKKRNGTPHALILVPTRELAQQVFDNLTQYAEHTDLRIVCVYGGTSIGVQKNKLEEGADILIATPGRLLDHLFNGNVNISKTGVLVLDEADRMLDMGFWPDLQRILRRLPNDKQIMLFSATFEKRIKTIAYKLMDSPVEVEVSPANTTAETVKQMVYPVDKKRKRELLAYLIGSRNWQQVLVFTKTKQGSDELAKELKLDGIKAVSINGDKSQGARQRALDEFKQGKVRALIATDVAARGLDIQELEQVVNFDMPFKAEDYVHRIGRTGRAGKSGLAVSLMSRDEEYLLRAIETLLDQRLPQEWLEGFEPSLIEEVEPERDGGGRRKSRSSEKRKLKAKLAIHKNRGKHRK
;
A
#
# COMPACT_ATOMS: atom_id res chain seq x y z
N MET A 1 -21.41 -27.67 10.86
CA MET A 1 -20.11 -27.82 11.50
C MET A 1 -19.20 -26.71 10.97
N SER A 2 -18.48 -25.99 11.82
CA SER A 2 -17.51 -25.01 11.34
C SER A 2 -16.30 -25.74 10.76
N VAL A 3 -15.92 -25.38 9.54
CA VAL A 3 -14.71 -25.89 8.87
C VAL A 3 -13.48 -25.47 9.68
N ASN A 4 -12.54 -26.37 9.89
CA ASN A 4 -11.25 -26.06 10.51
C ASN A 4 -10.10 -26.19 9.50
N PHE A 5 -8.87 -25.77 9.84
CA PHE A 5 -7.73 -25.82 8.94
C PHE A 5 -7.27 -27.24 8.56
N ALA A 6 -7.49 -28.22 9.44
CA ALA A 6 -7.20 -29.63 9.13
C ALA A 6 -8.16 -30.17 8.06
N ASP A 7 -9.44 -29.75 8.09
CA ASP A 7 -10.42 -30.11 7.05
C ASP A 7 -10.04 -29.54 5.68
N LEU A 8 -9.25 -28.46 5.63
CA LEU A 8 -8.72 -27.88 4.39
C LEU A 8 -7.42 -28.58 3.89
N GLY A 9 -6.90 -29.58 4.60
CA GLY A 9 -5.70 -30.31 4.22
C GLY A 9 -4.39 -29.73 4.79
N ILE A 10 -4.46 -28.84 5.77
CA ILE A 10 -3.27 -28.31 6.45
C ILE A 10 -2.77 -29.33 7.48
N GLU A 11 -1.45 -29.56 7.49
CA GLU A 11 -0.77 -30.49 8.40
C GLU A 11 -0.99 -30.07 9.87
N GLN A 12 -1.14 -31.08 10.75
CA GLN A 12 -1.48 -30.90 12.16
C GLN A 12 -0.51 -29.95 12.89
N GLN A 13 0.78 -30.01 12.62
CA GLN A 13 1.77 -29.12 13.21
C GLN A 13 1.51 -27.63 12.93
N LEU A 14 1.12 -27.29 11.69
CA LEU A 14 0.77 -25.93 11.31
C LEU A 14 -0.57 -25.49 11.92
N VAL A 15 -1.52 -26.41 12.04
CA VAL A 15 -2.80 -26.14 12.74
C VAL A 15 -2.57 -25.83 14.22
N GLU A 16 -1.68 -26.56 14.89
CA GLU A 16 -1.31 -26.30 16.28
C GLU A 16 -0.64 -24.92 16.44
N THR A 17 0.25 -24.56 15.53
CA THR A 17 0.87 -23.22 15.50
C THR A 17 -0.19 -22.13 15.38
N LEU A 18 -1.18 -22.28 14.49
CA LEU A 18 -2.27 -21.33 14.34
C LEU A 18 -3.15 -21.24 15.59
N ASN A 19 -3.46 -22.37 16.21
CA ASN A 19 -4.25 -22.39 17.45
C ASN A 19 -3.54 -21.63 18.59
N ASN A 20 -2.23 -21.76 18.72
CA ASN A 20 -1.41 -21.01 19.68
C ASN A 20 -1.45 -19.49 19.40
N MET A 21 -1.68 -19.10 18.14
CA MET A 21 -1.86 -17.71 17.73
C MET A 21 -3.34 -17.23 17.81
N ASN A 22 -4.24 -18.04 18.36
CA ASN A 22 -5.70 -17.80 18.40
C ASN A 22 -6.35 -17.69 16.99
N ILE A 23 -5.75 -18.33 15.97
CA ILE A 23 -6.31 -18.41 14.61
C ILE A 23 -6.94 -19.81 14.47
N VAL A 24 -8.17 -19.96 14.91
CA VAL A 24 -8.83 -21.27 14.99
C VAL A 24 -9.73 -21.54 13.80
N THR A 25 -10.45 -20.53 13.33
CA THR A 25 -11.47 -20.67 12.28
C THR A 25 -10.98 -20.04 10.99
N PRO A 26 -10.96 -20.77 9.86
CA PRO A 26 -10.62 -20.21 8.58
C PRO A 26 -11.58 -19.09 8.14
N THR A 27 -11.04 -18.07 7.52
CA THR A 27 -11.84 -17.04 6.87
C THR A 27 -12.34 -17.51 5.50
N PRO A 28 -13.36 -16.89 4.90
CA PRO A 28 -13.89 -17.32 3.61
C PRO A 28 -12.86 -17.38 2.48
N VAL A 29 -11.85 -16.49 2.47
CA VAL A 29 -10.77 -16.57 1.47
C VAL A 29 -9.86 -17.77 1.71
N GLN A 30 -9.61 -18.12 2.96
CA GLN A 30 -8.80 -19.28 3.32
C GLN A 30 -9.52 -20.58 2.97
N GLU A 31 -10.80 -20.71 3.34
CA GLU A 31 -11.61 -21.89 3.00
C GLU A 31 -11.65 -22.17 1.50
N LYS A 32 -11.86 -21.12 0.69
CA LYS A 32 -11.96 -21.25 -0.76
C LYS A 32 -10.62 -21.40 -1.46
N SER A 33 -9.52 -20.87 -0.90
CA SER A 33 -8.22 -20.85 -1.58
C SER A 33 -7.31 -22.02 -1.22
N ILE A 34 -7.22 -22.37 0.07
CA ILE A 34 -6.26 -23.35 0.59
C ILE A 34 -6.32 -24.70 -0.17
N PRO A 35 -7.48 -25.33 -0.39
CA PRO A 35 -7.54 -26.61 -1.08
C PRO A 35 -6.95 -26.55 -2.49
N HIS A 36 -7.28 -25.51 -3.25
CA HIS A 36 -6.79 -25.35 -4.62
C HIS A 36 -5.28 -25.06 -4.67
N VAL A 37 -4.76 -24.31 -3.70
CA VAL A 37 -3.32 -24.06 -3.58
C VAL A 37 -2.57 -25.37 -3.29
N LEU A 38 -3.09 -26.22 -2.40
CA LEU A 38 -2.51 -27.53 -2.08
C LEU A 38 -2.56 -28.50 -3.27
N GLU A 39 -3.59 -28.37 -4.14
CA GLU A 39 -3.68 -29.12 -5.41
C GLU A 39 -2.69 -28.64 -6.48
N GLY A 40 -1.92 -27.59 -6.23
CA GLY A 40 -0.95 -27.02 -7.18
C GLY A 40 -1.60 -26.18 -8.28
N LYS A 41 -2.86 -25.81 -8.18
CA LYS A 41 -3.58 -24.98 -9.18
C LYS A 41 -3.17 -23.53 -9.08
N ASP A 42 -3.19 -22.84 -10.21
CA ASP A 42 -3.09 -21.38 -10.25
C ASP A 42 -4.32 -20.75 -9.61
N LEU A 43 -4.12 -19.68 -8.85
CA LEU A 43 -5.20 -19.02 -8.08
C LEU A 43 -5.25 -17.52 -8.38
N LEU A 44 -6.42 -17.03 -8.78
CA LEU A 44 -6.74 -15.61 -8.85
C LEU A 44 -7.75 -15.28 -7.74
N ALA A 45 -7.32 -14.60 -6.70
CA ALA A 45 -8.15 -14.31 -5.53
C ALA A 45 -8.42 -12.80 -5.37
N ALA A 46 -9.71 -12.42 -5.34
CA ALA A 46 -10.14 -11.09 -4.92
C ALA A 46 -10.52 -11.13 -3.43
N ALA A 47 -9.73 -10.47 -2.62
CA ALA A 47 -9.97 -10.36 -1.19
C ALA A 47 -9.31 -9.10 -0.63
N GLN A 48 -10.02 -8.40 0.23
CA GLN A 48 -9.54 -7.16 0.85
C GLN A 48 -8.34 -7.40 1.79
N THR A 49 -7.60 -6.34 2.11
CA THR A 49 -6.54 -6.40 3.11
C THR A 49 -7.16 -6.73 4.49
N GLY A 50 -6.52 -7.63 5.25
CA GLY A 50 -7.00 -8.06 6.56
C GLY A 50 -8.01 -9.21 6.56
N THR A 51 -8.32 -9.80 5.40
CA THR A 51 -9.17 -11.00 5.29
C THR A 51 -8.43 -12.31 5.53
N GLY A 52 -7.12 -12.27 5.83
CA GLY A 52 -6.32 -13.45 6.10
C GLY A 52 -5.63 -14.05 4.87
N LYS A 53 -5.41 -13.28 3.79
CA LYS A 53 -4.72 -13.73 2.57
C LYS A 53 -3.37 -14.39 2.85
N THR A 54 -2.59 -13.82 3.78
CA THR A 54 -1.26 -14.35 4.13
C THR A 54 -1.31 -15.78 4.62
N VAL A 55 -2.33 -16.14 5.41
CA VAL A 55 -2.57 -17.53 5.82
C VAL A 55 -2.97 -18.39 4.62
N ALA A 56 -3.83 -17.86 3.72
CA ALA A 56 -4.36 -18.60 2.58
C ALA A 56 -3.27 -19.08 1.60
N PHE A 57 -2.20 -18.30 1.41
CA PHE A 57 -1.05 -18.75 0.59
C PHE A 57 0.12 -19.27 1.44
N GLY A 58 0.34 -18.72 2.63
CA GLY A 58 1.53 -18.98 3.44
C GLY A 58 1.58 -20.40 3.98
N LEU A 59 0.49 -20.91 4.56
CA LEU A 59 0.44 -22.26 5.10
C LEU A 59 0.67 -23.33 4.02
N PRO A 60 -0.04 -23.33 2.88
CA PRO A 60 0.23 -24.29 1.83
C PRO A 60 1.66 -24.21 1.29
N ILE A 61 2.23 -23.02 1.18
CA ILE A 61 3.62 -22.83 0.74
C ILE A 61 4.59 -23.46 1.76
N ILE A 62 4.43 -23.17 3.05
CA ILE A 62 5.25 -23.75 4.12
C ILE A 62 5.17 -25.27 4.07
N GLN A 63 3.97 -25.83 4.01
CA GLN A 63 3.73 -27.27 3.92
C GLN A 63 4.38 -27.90 2.68
N ALA A 64 4.29 -27.26 1.51
CA ALA A 64 4.88 -27.77 0.29
C ALA A 64 6.42 -27.64 0.25
N VAL A 65 6.97 -26.58 0.84
CA VAL A 65 8.40 -26.28 0.80
C VAL A 65 9.20 -27.07 1.84
N GLN A 66 8.63 -27.32 3.03
CA GLN A 66 9.33 -28.08 4.08
C GLN A 66 9.73 -29.52 3.65
N GLN A 67 9.01 -30.08 2.68
CA GLN A 67 9.31 -31.41 2.14
C GLN A 67 10.38 -31.39 1.04
N LYS A 68 10.84 -30.20 0.60
CA LYS A 68 11.79 -30.05 -0.50
C LYS A 68 13.24 -29.97 -0.01
N LYS A 69 14.15 -30.61 -0.73
CA LYS A 69 15.59 -30.44 -0.48
C LYS A 69 16.07 -29.08 -0.98
N ARG A 70 16.89 -28.41 -0.18
CA ARG A 70 17.55 -27.16 -0.59
C ARG A 70 18.41 -27.37 -1.84
N ASN A 71 18.26 -26.49 -2.82
CA ASN A 71 18.96 -26.59 -4.10
C ASN A 71 19.68 -25.28 -4.50
N GLY A 72 19.86 -24.36 -3.53
CA GLY A 72 20.52 -23.06 -3.74
C GLY A 72 19.62 -22.00 -4.40
N THR A 73 18.33 -22.33 -4.62
CA THR A 73 17.32 -21.38 -5.12
C THR A 73 16.10 -21.38 -4.18
N PRO A 74 15.42 -20.27 -3.98
CA PRO A 74 14.17 -20.27 -3.23
C PRO A 74 13.12 -21.11 -3.97
N HIS A 75 12.41 -21.95 -3.22
CA HIS A 75 11.30 -22.75 -3.75
C HIS A 75 10.05 -21.93 -4.00
N ALA A 76 9.86 -20.89 -3.20
CA ALA A 76 8.75 -19.94 -3.33
C ALA A 76 9.25 -18.50 -3.33
N LEU A 77 8.64 -17.66 -4.19
CA LEU A 77 8.85 -16.22 -4.27
C LEU A 77 7.53 -15.50 -4.03
N ILE A 78 7.53 -14.57 -3.08
CA ILE A 78 6.38 -13.74 -2.75
C ILE A 78 6.74 -12.29 -3.07
N LEU A 79 6.05 -11.69 -4.04
CA LEU A 79 6.22 -10.30 -4.42
C LEU A 79 5.12 -9.45 -3.82
N VAL A 80 5.52 -8.33 -3.22
CA VAL A 80 4.64 -7.37 -2.56
C VAL A 80 5.03 -5.95 -2.94
N PRO A 81 4.08 -4.99 -2.99
CA PRO A 81 4.35 -3.63 -3.47
C PRO A 81 5.20 -2.78 -2.53
N THR A 82 5.15 -3.02 -1.22
CA THR A 82 5.74 -2.14 -0.21
C THR A 82 6.63 -2.89 0.76
N ARG A 83 7.56 -2.15 1.37
CA ARG A 83 8.50 -2.66 2.38
C ARG A 83 7.80 -3.13 3.64
N GLU A 84 6.79 -2.37 4.03
CA GLU A 84 6.00 -2.62 5.22
C GLU A 84 5.23 -3.93 5.07
N LEU A 85 4.60 -4.14 3.90
CA LEU A 85 3.93 -5.41 3.61
C LEU A 85 4.93 -6.57 3.51
N ALA A 86 6.13 -6.34 2.93
CA ALA A 86 7.18 -7.35 2.88
C ALA A 86 7.59 -7.80 4.29
N GLN A 87 7.78 -6.85 5.21
CA GLN A 87 8.10 -7.14 6.60
C GLN A 87 6.95 -7.86 7.31
N GLN A 88 5.72 -7.40 7.12
CA GLN A 88 4.53 -8.03 7.72
C GLN A 88 4.36 -9.48 7.25
N VAL A 89 4.50 -9.74 5.93
CA VAL A 89 4.43 -11.10 5.39
C VAL A 89 5.57 -11.95 5.94
N PHE A 90 6.79 -11.39 6.04
CA PHE A 90 7.94 -12.06 6.62
C PHE A 90 7.71 -12.47 8.08
N ASP A 91 7.23 -11.53 8.91
CA ASP A 91 6.97 -11.77 10.33
C ASP A 91 5.90 -12.86 10.51
N ASN A 92 4.82 -12.80 9.73
CA ASN A 92 3.75 -13.78 9.76
C ASN A 92 4.25 -15.17 9.34
N LEU A 93 4.93 -15.29 8.19
CA LEU A 93 5.42 -16.58 7.72
C LEU A 93 6.47 -17.17 8.64
N THR A 94 7.30 -16.35 9.27
CA THR A 94 8.29 -16.79 10.27
C THR A 94 7.58 -17.39 11.49
N GLN A 95 6.50 -16.77 11.95
CA GLN A 95 5.68 -17.32 13.05
C GLN A 95 4.98 -18.63 12.64
N TYR A 96 4.39 -18.70 11.43
CA TYR A 96 3.75 -19.93 10.95
C TYR A 96 4.73 -21.07 10.79
N ALA A 97 5.97 -20.76 10.42
CA ALA A 97 7.04 -21.73 10.19
C ALA A 97 7.91 -22.00 11.45
N GLU A 98 7.51 -21.54 12.64
CA GLU A 98 8.32 -21.59 13.88
C GLU A 98 8.86 -23.01 14.19
N HIS A 99 8.09 -24.03 13.86
CA HIS A 99 8.47 -25.42 14.11
C HIS A 99 9.04 -26.13 12.87
N THR A 100 9.57 -25.38 11.91
CA THR A 100 10.21 -25.90 10.69
C THR A 100 11.64 -25.40 10.57
N ASP A 101 12.46 -26.11 9.76
CA ASP A 101 13.84 -25.67 9.45
C ASP A 101 13.91 -24.70 8.24
N LEU A 102 12.79 -24.12 7.84
CA LEU A 102 12.72 -23.26 6.65
C LEU A 102 13.45 -21.93 6.86
N ARG A 103 14.24 -21.54 5.89
CA ARG A 103 14.87 -20.23 5.82
C ARG A 103 14.01 -19.26 5.01
N ILE A 104 13.40 -18.34 5.70
CA ILE A 104 12.59 -17.28 5.10
C ILE A 104 13.46 -16.02 5.04
N VAL A 105 13.60 -15.44 3.85
CA VAL A 105 14.40 -14.22 3.65
C VAL A 105 13.53 -13.12 3.07
N CYS A 106 13.70 -11.90 3.58
CA CYS A 106 12.97 -10.73 3.13
C CYS A 106 13.93 -9.66 2.59
N VAL A 107 13.66 -9.17 1.34
CA VAL A 107 14.47 -8.15 0.69
C VAL A 107 13.59 -7.00 0.16
N TYR A 108 13.94 -5.76 0.52
CA TYR A 108 13.22 -4.57 0.09
C TYR A 108 14.12 -3.34 0.04
N GLY A 109 13.72 -2.35 -0.74
CA GLY A 109 14.50 -1.13 -0.95
C GLY A 109 14.59 -0.24 0.30
N GLY A 110 15.59 0.68 0.32
CA GLY A 110 15.77 1.67 1.39
C GLY A 110 16.47 1.18 2.65
N THR A 111 17.04 -0.01 2.60
CA THR A 111 17.94 -0.58 3.60
C THR A 111 19.23 -1.05 2.92
N SER A 112 20.26 -1.38 3.71
CA SER A 112 21.55 -1.83 3.16
C SER A 112 21.40 -3.08 2.32
N ILE A 113 21.86 -3.04 1.07
CA ILE A 113 21.86 -4.19 0.17
C ILE A 113 22.86 -5.28 0.63
N GLY A 114 23.97 -4.88 1.26
CA GLY A 114 24.98 -5.81 1.77
C GLY A 114 24.45 -6.72 2.86
N VAL A 115 23.66 -6.20 3.81
CA VAL A 115 23.04 -7.01 4.86
C VAL A 115 22.08 -8.04 4.27
N GLN A 116 21.31 -7.64 3.25
CA GLN A 116 20.38 -8.54 2.57
C GLN A 116 21.13 -9.59 1.74
N LYS A 117 22.25 -9.20 1.10
CA LYS A 117 23.13 -10.13 0.39
C LYS A 117 23.62 -11.25 1.30
N ASN A 118 24.15 -10.94 2.49
CA ASN A 118 24.63 -11.93 3.43
C ASN A 118 23.54 -12.94 3.80
N LYS A 119 22.30 -12.47 4.06
CA LYS A 119 21.16 -13.36 4.33
C LYS A 119 20.79 -14.25 3.14
N LEU A 120 20.91 -13.74 1.91
CA LEU A 120 20.68 -14.55 0.70
C LEU A 120 21.76 -15.58 0.47
N GLU A 121 23.02 -15.28 0.81
CA GLU A 121 24.16 -16.21 0.73
C GLU A 121 24.03 -17.39 1.71
N GLU A 122 23.38 -17.18 2.86
CA GLU A 122 23.03 -18.27 3.79
C GLU A 122 21.97 -19.22 3.21
N GLY A 123 21.29 -18.80 2.13
CA GLY A 123 20.22 -19.51 1.44
C GLY A 123 18.83 -19.10 1.88
N ALA A 124 17.88 -19.23 0.97
CA ALA A 124 16.47 -18.96 1.19
C ALA A 124 15.63 -20.11 0.62
N ASP A 125 14.71 -20.63 1.42
CA ASP A 125 13.69 -21.58 0.97
C ASP A 125 12.45 -20.82 0.47
N ILE A 126 12.09 -19.74 1.18
CA ILE A 126 11.03 -18.81 0.80
C ILE A 126 11.63 -17.39 0.73
N LEU A 127 11.45 -16.70 -0.39
CA LEU A 127 11.92 -15.34 -0.59
C LEU A 127 10.75 -14.37 -0.70
N ILE A 128 10.72 -13.37 0.16
CA ILE A 128 9.74 -12.27 0.11
C ILE A 128 10.47 -11.04 -0.39
N ALA A 129 9.90 -10.34 -1.38
CA ALA A 129 10.60 -9.22 -1.99
C ALA A 129 9.68 -8.10 -2.50
N THR A 130 10.20 -6.87 -2.50
CA THR A 130 9.68 -5.81 -3.37
C THR A 130 10.35 -5.90 -4.74
N PRO A 131 9.61 -5.64 -5.85
CA PRO A 131 10.12 -5.89 -7.21
C PRO A 131 11.48 -5.25 -7.52
N GLY A 132 11.64 -3.94 -7.24
CA GLY A 132 12.88 -3.22 -7.55
C GLY A 132 14.10 -3.80 -6.81
N ARG A 133 13.99 -4.09 -5.50
CA ARG A 133 15.11 -4.65 -4.73
C ARG A 133 15.44 -6.09 -5.14
N LEU A 134 14.45 -6.88 -5.51
CA LEU A 134 14.72 -8.20 -6.06
C LEU A 134 15.54 -8.11 -7.34
N LEU A 135 15.19 -7.18 -8.25
CA LEU A 135 15.96 -6.94 -9.47
C LEU A 135 17.40 -6.55 -9.15
N ASP A 136 17.65 -5.66 -8.16
CA ASP A 136 19.01 -5.32 -7.72
C ASP A 136 19.80 -6.59 -7.35
N HIS A 137 19.22 -7.48 -6.54
CA HIS A 137 19.88 -8.73 -6.16
C HIS A 137 20.08 -9.71 -7.33
N LEU A 138 19.10 -9.80 -8.24
CA LEU A 138 19.18 -10.62 -9.44
C LEU A 138 20.27 -10.13 -10.41
N PHE A 139 20.41 -8.80 -10.60
CA PHE A 139 21.45 -8.22 -11.44
C PHE A 139 22.86 -8.39 -10.85
N ASN A 140 22.97 -8.31 -9.53
CA ASN A 140 24.24 -8.53 -8.83
C ASN A 140 24.57 -10.02 -8.61
N GLY A 141 23.74 -10.95 -9.06
CA GLY A 141 23.97 -12.38 -8.90
C GLY A 141 23.85 -12.88 -7.45
N ASN A 142 23.25 -12.10 -6.54
CA ASN A 142 23.12 -12.46 -5.13
C ASN A 142 22.04 -13.52 -4.88
N VAL A 143 21.15 -13.76 -5.82
CA VAL A 143 20.10 -14.76 -5.76
C VAL A 143 19.77 -15.28 -7.15
N ASN A 144 19.42 -16.56 -7.24
CA ASN A 144 18.93 -17.20 -8.45
C ASN A 144 17.51 -17.70 -8.20
N ILE A 145 16.57 -17.41 -9.11
CA ILE A 145 15.17 -17.82 -9.01
C ILE A 145 14.73 -18.76 -10.15
N SER A 146 15.68 -19.29 -10.93
CA SER A 146 15.39 -20.09 -12.13
C SER A 146 14.75 -21.45 -11.84
N LYS A 147 14.70 -21.88 -10.56
CA LYS A 147 14.07 -23.13 -10.13
C LYS A 147 12.94 -22.90 -9.10
N THR A 148 12.48 -21.66 -8.97
CA THR A 148 11.38 -21.31 -8.07
C THR A 148 10.06 -21.84 -8.62
N GLY A 149 9.45 -22.78 -7.90
CA GLY A 149 8.24 -23.47 -8.35
C GLY A 149 6.92 -22.79 -7.95
N VAL A 150 6.97 -21.81 -7.07
CA VAL A 150 5.78 -21.07 -6.59
C VAL A 150 6.02 -19.58 -6.64
N LEU A 151 5.08 -18.84 -7.23
CA LEU A 151 5.08 -17.38 -7.27
C LEU A 151 3.79 -16.85 -6.66
N VAL A 152 3.90 -15.95 -5.69
CA VAL A 152 2.79 -15.15 -5.17
C VAL A 152 2.96 -13.70 -5.59
N LEU A 153 1.89 -13.11 -6.11
CA LEU A 153 1.75 -11.67 -6.34
C LEU A 153 0.68 -11.17 -5.36
N ASP A 154 1.09 -10.61 -4.22
CA ASP A 154 0.13 -10.05 -3.25
C ASP A 154 -0.02 -8.55 -3.44
N GLU A 155 -1.25 -8.06 -3.33
CA GLU A 155 -1.66 -6.70 -3.71
C GLU A 155 -1.23 -6.35 -5.15
N ALA A 156 -1.57 -7.23 -6.11
CA ALA A 156 -1.17 -7.08 -7.52
C ALA A 156 -1.70 -5.79 -8.16
N ASP A 157 -2.92 -5.37 -7.84
CA ASP A 157 -3.51 -4.08 -8.21
C ASP A 157 -2.59 -2.91 -7.80
N ARG A 158 -2.06 -2.96 -6.60
CA ARG A 158 -1.15 -1.96 -6.07
C ARG A 158 0.20 -1.94 -6.80
N MET A 159 0.75 -3.12 -7.09
CA MET A 159 1.99 -3.19 -7.87
C MET A 159 1.82 -2.56 -9.24
N LEU A 160 0.66 -2.72 -9.88
CA LEU A 160 0.34 -2.09 -11.16
C LEU A 160 0.17 -0.57 -11.06
N ASP A 161 -0.53 -0.10 -10.03
CA ASP A 161 -0.73 1.32 -9.76
C ASP A 161 0.58 2.07 -9.47
N MET A 162 1.52 1.39 -8.79
CA MET A 162 2.85 1.93 -8.51
C MET A 162 3.81 1.85 -9.72
N GLY A 163 3.36 1.30 -10.85
CA GLY A 163 4.15 1.22 -12.07
C GLY A 163 5.16 0.07 -12.10
N PHE A 164 5.05 -0.92 -11.21
CA PHE A 164 5.99 -2.06 -11.16
C PHE A 164 5.82 -3.09 -12.27
N TRP A 165 4.86 -2.91 -13.18
CA TRP A 165 4.65 -3.87 -14.26
C TRP A 165 5.90 -4.19 -15.09
N PRO A 166 6.72 -3.21 -15.52
CA PRO A 166 7.98 -3.50 -16.22
C PRO A 166 8.95 -4.34 -15.38
N ASP A 167 9.02 -4.09 -14.08
CA ASP A 167 9.89 -4.82 -13.17
C ASP A 167 9.39 -6.26 -12.94
N LEU A 168 8.07 -6.44 -12.78
CA LEU A 168 7.45 -7.75 -12.72
C LEU A 168 7.75 -8.57 -13.99
N GLN A 169 7.64 -7.97 -15.18
CA GLN A 169 7.97 -8.66 -16.42
C GLN A 169 9.44 -9.12 -16.48
N ARG A 170 10.38 -8.32 -15.96
CA ARG A 170 11.80 -8.68 -15.88
C ARG A 170 12.05 -9.84 -14.92
N ILE A 171 11.34 -9.88 -13.79
CA ILE A 171 11.39 -10.96 -12.82
C ILE A 171 10.79 -12.24 -13.41
N LEU A 172 9.60 -12.16 -14.00
CA LEU A 172 8.89 -13.29 -14.61
C LEU A 172 9.71 -14.01 -15.68
N ARG A 173 10.50 -13.28 -16.48
CA ARG A 173 11.40 -13.87 -17.50
C ARG A 173 12.55 -14.71 -16.90
N ARG A 174 12.82 -14.59 -15.60
CA ARG A 174 13.88 -15.34 -14.90
C ARG A 174 13.35 -16.54 -14.11
N LEU A 175 12.05 -16.65 -13.99
CA LEU A 175 11.34 -17.77 -13.38
C LEU A 175 11.17 -18.92 -14.39
N PRO A 176 11.05 -20.17 -13.95
CA PRO A 176 10.73 -21.28 -14.85
C PRO A 176 9.34 -21.12 -15.45
N ASN A 177 9.08 -21.79 -16.58
CA ASN A 177 7.75 -21.79 -17.19
C ASN A 177 6.76 -22.58 -16.34
N ASP A 178 7.18 -23.73 -15.84
CA ASP A 178 6.39 -24.58 -14.96
C ASP A 178 6.51 -24.10 -13.51
N LYS A 179 5.51 -23.37 -13.07
CA LYS A 179 5.38 -22.85 -11.70
C LYS A 179 3.93 -22.59 -11.38
N GLN A 180 3.53 -22.79 -10.15
CA GLN A 180 2.24 -22.37 -9.63
C GLN A 180 2.25 -20.84 -9.39
N ILE A 181 1.19 -20.14 -9.82
CA ILE A 181 1.04 -18.71 -9.62
C ILE A 181 -0.21 -18.43 -8.78
N MET A 182 -0.04 -17.67 -7.72
CA MET A 182 -1.13 -17.15 -6.91
C MET A 182 -1.14 -15.62 -7.00
N LEU A 183 -2.23 -15.04 -7.50
CA LEU A 183 -2.40 -13.60 -7.60
C LEU A 183 -3.53 -13.17 -6.65
N PHE A 184 -3.17 -12.35 -5.68
CA PHE A 184 -4.11 -11.72 -4.75
C PHE A 184 -4.26 -10.24 -5.08
N SER A 185 -5.50 -9.78 -5.14
CA SER A 185 -5.86 -8.38 -5.41
C SER A 185 -7.03 -7.98 -4.51
N ALA A 186 -7.22 -6.69 -4.27
CA ALA A 186 -8.42 -6.21 -3.59
C ALA A 186 -9.63 -6.20 -4.52
N THR A 187 -9.41 -6.09 -5.84
CA THR A 187 -10.46 -5.99 -6.88
C THR A 187 -10.18 -6.89 -8.07
N PHE A 188 -11.24 -7.32 -8.77
CA PHE A 188 -11.18 -8.02 -10.05
C PHE A 188 -11.33 -7.06 -11.24
N GLU A 189 -10.61 -5.95 -11.23
CA GLU A 189 -10.58 -5.05 -12.37
C GLU A 189 -10.18 -5.78 -13.66
N LYS A 190 -10.75 -5.35 -14.79
CA LYS A 190 -10.45 -5.91 -16.12
C LYS A 190 -8.95 -6.00 -16.41
N ARG A 191 -8.16 -5.02 -15.92
CA ARG A 191 -6.71 -5.00 -16.08
C ARG A 191 -6.03 -6.14 -15.33
N ILE A 192 -6.47 -6.41 -14.09
CA ILE A 192 -5.97 -7.51 -13.26
C ILE A 192 -6.27 -8.84 -13.90
N LYS A 193 -7.54 -9.08 -14.29
CA LYS A 193 -7.94 -10.30 -14.99
C LYS A 193 -7.13 -10.51 -16.28
N THR A 194 -6.97 -9.47 -17.10
CA THR A 194 -6.18 -9.57 -18.34
C THR A 194 -4.74 -10.00 -18.08
N ILE A 195 -4.13 -9.52 -17.01
CA ILE A 195 -2.74 -9.89 -16.63
C ILE A 195 -2.72 -11.32 -16.06
N ALA A 196 -3.66 -11.67 -15.17
CA ALA A 196 -3.76 -12.99 -14.60
C ALA A 196 -3.86 -14.07 -15.69
N TYR A 197 -4.82 -13.94 -16.61
CA TYR A 197 -5.00 -14.88 -17.72
C TYR A 197 -3.85 -14.94 -18.74
N LYS A 198 -2.94 -13.95 -18.73
CA LYS A 198 -1.71 -14.03 -19.53
C LYS A 198 -0.57 -14.76 -18.82
N LEU A 199 -0.61 -14.82 -17.50
CA LEU A 199 0.46 -15.39 -16.68
C LEU A 199 0.15 -16.77 -16.17
N MET A 200 -1.12 -17.12 -16.04
CA MET A 200 -1.65 -18.30 -15.38
C MET A 200 -2.28 -19.26 -16.38
N ASP A 201 -2.27 -20.55 -16.05
CA ASP A 201 -2.99 -21.55 -16.80
C ASP A 201 -4.30 -21.89 -16.09
N SER A 202 -5.42 -21.50 -16.70
CA SER A 202 -6.78 -21.83 -16.23
C SER A 202 -6.97 -21.60 -14.72
N PRO A 203 -6.69 -20.37 -14.19
CA PRO A 203 -6.68 -20.15 -12.77
C PRO A 203 -8.05 -20.34 -12.13
N VAL A 204 -8.06 -20.86 -10.91
CA VAL A 204 -9.28 -20.87 -10.09
C VAL A 204 -9.54 -19.45 -9.61
N GLU A 205 -10.71 -18.90 -9.94
CA GLU A 205 -11.13 -17.60 -9.44
C GLU A 205 -11.83 -17.75 -8.09
N VAL A 206 -11.30 -17.08 -7.09
CA VAL A 206 -11.89 -16.99 -5.74
C VAL A 206 -12.24 -15.52 -5.45
N GLU A 207 -13.52 -15.24 -5.44
CA GLU A 207 -14.02 -13.92 -5.05
C GLU A 207 -14.68 -14.02 -3.66
N VAL A 208 -14.17 -13.22 -2.74
CA VAL A 208 -14.68 -13.16 -1.36
C VAL A 208 -15.04 -11.72 -1.05
N SER A 209 -16.30 -11.45 -1.08
CA SER A 209 -16.96 -10.18 -0.82
C SER A 209 -16.80 -9.13 -1.94
N PRO A 210 -17.90 -8.56 -2.43
CA PRO A 210 -17.83 -7.37 -3.28
C PRO A 210 -17.15 -6.21 -2.51
N ALA A 211 -16.54 -5.30 -3.25
CA ALA A 211 -15.86 -4.11 -2.72
C ALA A 211 -16.74 -3.29 -1.74
N ASN A 212 -18.04 -3.47 -1.80
CA ASN A 212 -19.05 -2.73 -1.03
C ASN A 212 -19.22 -3.20 0.42
N THR A 213 -18.85 -4.46 0.78
CA THR A 213 -19.08 -5.00 2.13
C THR A 213 -18.31 -4.26 3.22
N THR A 214 -17.13 -3.71 2.94
CA THR A 214 -16.41 -2.88 3.91
C THR A 214 -17.12 -1.53 4.12
N ALA A 215 -17.74 -0.99 3.08
CA ALA A 215 -18.51 0.25 3.16
C ALA A 215 -19.78 0.09 4.01
N GLU A 216 -20.38 -1.11 4.02
CA GLU A 216 -21.58 -1.42 4.82
C GLU A 216 -21.31 -1.50 6.33
N THR A 217 -20.11 -1.94 6.73
CA THR A 217 -19.72 -2.08 8.15
C THR A 217 -19.15 -0.81 8.77
N VAL A 218 -18.79 0.18 7.96
CA VAL A 218 -18.19 1.44 8.38
C VAL A 218 -19.23 2.56 8.32
N LYS A 219 -19.46 3.23 9.44
CA LYS A 219 -20.25 4.48 9.43
C LYS A 219 -19.47 5.54 8.67
N GLN A 220 -20.06 6.06 7.60
CA GLN A 220 -19.43 7.06 6.72
C GLN A 220 -20.12 8.41 6.90
N MET A 221 -19.32 9.49 6.88
CA MET A 221 -19.82 10.85 7.00
C MET A 221 -18.96 11.79 6.15
N VAL A 222 -19.59 12.66 5.41
CA VAL A 222 -18.93 13.73 4.63
C VAL A 222 -19.27 15.08 5.27
N TYR A 223 -18.24 15.86 5.57
CA TYR A 223 -18.38 17.26 6.01
C TYR A 223 -17.95 18.19 4.88
N PRO A 224 -18.88 18.83 4.17
CA PRO A 224 -18.56 19.92 3.27
C PRO A 224 -17.94 21.09 4.05
N VAL A 225 -16.79 21.58 3.59
CA VAL A 225 -16.02 22.63 4.28
C VAL A 225 -15.11 23.37 3.31
N ASP A 226 -14.85 24.65 3.54
CA ASP A 226 -13.88 25.39 2.75
C ASP A 226 -12.48 24.80 2.88
N LYS A 227 -11.76 24.71 1.77
CA LYS A 227 -10.43 24.11 1.70
C LYS A 227 -9.47 24.65 2.76
N LYS A 228 -9.47 25.95 2.98
CA LYS A 228 -8.61 26.61 3.99
C LYS A 228 -8.98 26.27 5.44
N ARG A 229 -10.22 25.83 5.67
CA ARG A 229 -10.74 25.48 6.99
C ARG A 229 -10.72 24.00 7.32
N LYS A 230 -10.32 23.12 6.38
CA LYS A 230 -10.23 21.68 6.62
C LYS A 230 -9.38 21.33 7.84
N ARG A 231 -8.23 22.01 8.03
CA ARG A 231 -7.35 21.78 9.20
C ARG A 231 -8.05 22.14 10.50
N GLU A 232 -8.69 23.30 10.55
CA GLU A 232 -9.41 23.78 11.72
C GLU A 232 -10.54 22.81 12.10
N LEU A 233 -11.32 22.35 11.10
CA LEU A 233 -12.36 21.36 11.29
C LEU A 233 -11.79 20.02 11.79
N LEU A 234 -10.66 19.53 11.23
CA LEU A 234 -10.02 18.30 11.69
C LEU A 234 -9.57 18.42 13.15
N ALA A 235 -8.92 19.53 13.52
CA ALA A 235 -8.49 19.77 14.90
C ALA A 235 -9.68 19.80 15.86
N TYR A 236 -10.78 20.47 15.47
CA TYR A 236 -12.02 20.50 16.21
C TYR A 236 -12.62 19.10 16.42
N LEU A 237 -12.72 18.28 15.36
CA LEU A 237 -13.25 16.93 15.43
C LEU A 237 -12.40 16.03 16.36
N ILE A 238 -11.08 16.08 16.25
CA ILE A 238 -10.18 15.32 17.11
C ILE A 238 -10.33 15.74 18.57
N GLY A 239 -10.41 17.05 18.84
CA GLY A 239 -10.53 17.61 20.18
C GLY A 239 -11.88 17.37 20.80
N SER A 240 -12.96 17.82 20.15
CA SER A 240 -14.34 17.81 20.68
C SER A 240 -14.90 16.39 20.85
N ARG A 241 -14.54 15.48 19.95
CA ARG A 241 -14.96 14.06 20.01
C ARG A 241 -13.96 13.16 20.74
N ASN A 242 -12.90 13.75 21.28
CA ASN A 242 -11.85 13.05 22.04
C ASN A 242 -11.25 11.83 21.32
N TRP A 243 -11.05 11.92 20.00
CA TRP A 243 -10.44 10.84 19.23
C TRP A 243 -9.00 10.57 19.70
N GLN A 244 -8.69 9.33 20.05
CA GLN A 244 -7.39 8.96 20.62
C GLN A 244 -6.38 8.49 19.58
N GLN A 245 -6.84 7.76 18.55
CA GLN A 245 -6.03 7.30 17.43
C GLN A 245 -6.78 7.51 16.12
N VAL A 246 -6.31 8.41 15.28
CA VAL A 246 -6.92 8.72 13.99
C VAL A 246 -5.88 8.65 12.87
N LEU A 247 -6.21 7.90 11.82
CA LEU A 247 -5.42 7.88 10.58
C LEU A 247 -6.01 8.90 9.62
N VAL A 248 -5.18 9.85 9.18
CA VAL A 248 -5.57 10.96 8.34
C VAL A 248 -4.90 10.84 6.98
N PHE A 249 -5.68 10.81 5.92
CA PHE A 249 -5.17 10.70 4.55
C PHE A 249 -5.06 12.07 3.88
N THR A 250 -3.88 12.35 3.33
CA THR A 250 -3.57 13.55 2.54
C THR A 250 -3.08 13.18 1.15
N LYS A 251 -3.29 14.06 0.19
CA LYS A 251 -2.93 13.86 -1.21
C LYS A 251 -1.42 13.90 -1.47
N THR A 252 -0.69 14.77 -0.75
CA THR A 252 0.73 15.02 -1.03
C THR A 252 1.62 14.75 0.17
N LYS A 253 2.91 14.44 -0.10
CA LYS A 253 3.93 14.25 0.93
C LYS A 253 4.13 15.53 1.75
N GLN A 254 4.25 16.67 1.06
CA GLN A 254 4.39 17.98 1.69
C GLN A 254 3.17 18.30 2.55
N GLY A 255 1.95 18.11 2.02
CA GLY A 255 0.72 18.33 2.79
C GLY A 255 0.64 17.47 4.04
N SER A 256 1.14 16.22 4.01
CA SER A 256 1.19 15.38 5.21
C SER A 256 2.12 15.94 6.29
N ASP A 257 3.27 16.50 5.90
CA ASP A 257 4.23 17.09 6.83
C ASP A 257 3.73 18.42 7.40
N GLU A 258 3.14 19.27 6.56
CA GLU A 258 2.54 20.54 6.95
C GLU A 258 1.38 20.32 7.93
N LEU A 259 0.44 19.44 7.59
CA LEU A 259 -0.70 19.13 8.46
C LEU A 259 -0.26 18.58 9.82
N ALA A 260 0.73 17.67 9.85
CA ALA A 260 1.28 17.16 11.11
C ALA A 260 1.90 18.23 11.97
N LYS A 261 2.61 19.20 11.36
CA LYS A 261 3.20 20.36 12.05
C LYS A 261 2.11 21.29 12.60
N GLU A 262 1.12 21.60 11.80
CA GLU A 262 0.02 22.49 12.19
C GLU A 262 -0.85 21.91 13.31
N LEU A 263 -1.21 20.62 13.25
CA LEU A 263 -1.92 19.96 14.34
C LEU A 263 -1.14 19.95 15.64
N LYS A 264 0.20 19.86 15.60
CA LYS A 264 1.05 20.01 16.80
C LYS A 264 0.94 21.41 17.41
N LEU A 265 0.85 22.45 16.58
CA LEU A 265 0.64 23.83 17.06
C LEU A 265 -0.72 24.01 17.71
N ASP A 266 -1.72 23.24 17.24
CA ASP A 266 -3.06 23.17 17.85
C ASP A 266 -3.12 22.25 19.09
N GLY A 267 -1.96 21.77 19.59
CA GLY A 267 -1.83 20.92 20.79
C GLY A 267 -2.16 19.42 20.55
N ILE A 268 -2.35 19.00 19.31
CA ILE A 268 -2.64 17.61 18.96
C ILE A 268 -1.32 16.89 18.62
N LYS A 269 -0.97 15.86 19.38
CA LYS A 269 0.20 15.02 19.08
C LYS A 269 -0.01 14.30 17.75
N ALA A 270 0.73 14.71 16.71
CA ALA A 270 0.59 14.22 15.36
C ALA A 270 1.96 13.88 14.74
N VAL A 271 2.02 12.86 13.90
CA VAL A 271 3.21 12.51 13.10
C VAL A 271 2.81 12.23 11.66
N SER A 272 3.74 12.47 10.73
CA SER A 272 3.50 12.19 9.32
C SER A 272 4.30 10.97 8.86
N ILE A 273 3.72 10.23 7.91
CA ILE A 273 4.38 9.14 7.22
C ILE A 273 4.17 9.30 5.71
N ASN A 274 5.28 9.41 4.96
CA ASN A 274 5.26 9.60 3.52
C ASN A 274 6.54 9.03 2.87
N GLY A 275 6.60 9.03 1.55
CA GLY A 275 7.71 8.42 0.79
C GLY A 275 9.07 9.11 0.94
N ASP A 276 9.13 10.34 1.47
CA ASP A 276 10.38 11.07 1.66
C ASP A 276 11.03 10.78 3.03
N LYS A 277 10.30 10.13 3.93
CA LYS A 277 10.82 9.70 5.23
C LYS A 277 11.72 8.48 5.09
N SER A 278 12.81 8.45 5.87
CA SER A 278 13.62 7.24 6.00
C SER A 278 12.82 6.09 6.62
N GLN A 279 13.21 4.85 6.34
CA GLN A 279 12.51 3.67 6.88
C GLN A 279 12.47 3.68 8.41
N GLY A 280 13.57 4.05 9.06
CA GLY A 280 13.60 4.16 10.53
C GLY A 280 12.66 5.25 11.08
N ALA A 281 12.48 6.37 10.34
CA ALA A 281 11.53 7.41 10.74
C ALA A 281 10.08 6.95 10.56
N ARG A 282 9.79 6.20 9.48
CA ARG A 282 8.47 5.62 9.22
C ARG A 282 8.10 4.59 10.28
N GLN A 283 9.02 3.70 10.62
CA GLN A 283 8.81 2.69 11.65
C GLN A 283 8.54 3.34 13.01
N ARG A 284 9.37 4.31 13.42
CA ARG A 284 9.14 5.05 14.69
C ARG A 284 7.78 5.73 14.72
N ALA A 285 7.37 6.41 13.63
CA ALA A 285 6.06 7.06 13.56
C ALA A 285 4.91 6.05 13.73
N LEU A 286 5.04 4.88 13.10
CA LEU A 286 4.07 3.80 13.22
C LEU A 286 4.02 3.24 14.64
N ASP A 287 5.18 2.98 15.26
CA ASP A 287 5.28 2.45 16.62
C ASP A 287 4.72 3.44 17.65
N GLU A 288 5.03 4.73 17.51
CA GLU A 288 4.48 5.79 18.37
C GLU A 288 2.95 5.87 18.25
N PHE A 289 2.43 5.69 17.04
CA PHE A 289 0.99 5.68 16.81
C PHE A 289 0.33 4.43 17.40
N LYS A 290 0.87 3.24 17.16
CA LYS A 290 0.36 1.98 17.73
C LYS A 290 0.38 1.99 19.27
N GLN A 291 1.39 2.61 19.87
CA GLN A 291 1.50 2.74 21.33
C GLN A 291 0.63 3.86 21.93
N GLY A 292 -0.15 4.58 21.13
CA GLY A 292 -0.98 5.70 21.59
C GLY A 292 -0.18 6.93 22.04
N LYS A 293 1.12 6.99 21.74
CA LYS A 293 1.97 8.15 22.07
C LYS A 293 1.62 9.39 21.25
N VAL A 294 1.05 9.18 20.06
CA VAL A 294 0.53 10.21 19.17
C VAL A 294 -0.94 9.89 18.83
N ARG A 295 -1.75 10.96 18.69
CA ARG A 295 -3.19 10.87 18.42
C ARG A 295 -3.51 10.79 16.93
N ALA A 296 -2.72 11.47 16.09
CA ALA A 296 -2.95 11.52 14.66
C ALA A 296 -1.73 11.03 13.88
N LEU A 297 -1.95 10.06 12.98
CA LEU A 297 -0.99 9.64 11.98
C LEU A 297 -1.46 10.18 10.63
N ILE A 298 -0.68 11.10 10.05
CA ILE A 298 -0.98 11.70 8.75
C ILE A 298 -0.20 10.96 7.66
N ALA A 299 -0.90 10.39 6.69
CA ALA A 299 -0.29 9.55 5.68
C ALA A 299 -0.75 9.90 4.26
N THR A 300 0.12 9.68 3.28
CA THR A 300 -0.30 9.58 1.87
C THR A 300 -0.76 8.15 1.57
N ASP A 301 -1.60 7.96 0.54
CA ASP A 301 -2.06 6.62 0.14
C ASP A 301 -0.91 5.63 -0.03
N VAL A 302 0.13 6.03 -0.74
CA VAL A 302 1.31 5.17 -0.99
C VAL A 302 2.00 4.77 0.32
N ALA A 303 2.09 5.68 1.29
CA ALA A 303 2.76 5.42 2.55
C ALA A 303 1.89 4.64 3.55
N ALA A 304 0.58 4.81 3.50
CA ALA A 304 -0.38 4.10 4.35
C ALA A 304 -0.64 2.66 3.86
N ARG A 305 -0.32 2.38 2.60
CA ARG A 305 -0.43 1.03 2.03
C ARG A 305 0.60 0.11 2.67
N GLY A 306 0.18 -1.09 3.00
CA GLY A 306 1.03 -2.08 3.68
C GLY A 306 1.37 -1.75 5.13
N LEU A 307 0.86 -0.65 5.70
CA LEU A 307 0.95 -0.44 7.13
C LEU A 307 0.01 -1.41 7.84
N ASP A 308 0.57 -2.14 8.79
CA ASP A 308 -0.22 -2.92 9.73
C ASP A 308 -0.87 -1.99 10.76
N ILE A 309 -1.88 -1.26 10.29
CA ILE A 309 -2.76 -0.43 11.10
C ILE A 309 -4.16 -0.91 10.78
N GLN A 310 -4.75 -1.63 11.70
CA GLN A 310 -6.08 -2.21 11.59
C GLN A 310 -6.86 -1.86 12.85
N GLU A 311 -8.18 -2.00 12.77
CA GLU A 311 -9.10 -1.80 13.90
C GLU A 311 -9.10 -0.37 14.47
N LEU A 312 -8.77 0.62 13.66
CA LEU A 312 -8.94 2.00 14.10
C LEU A 312 -10.42 2.32 14.28
N GLU A 313 -10.71 3.11 15.28
CA GLU A 313 -12.07 3.63 15.45
C GLU A 313 -12.40 4.73 14.44
N GLN A 314 -11.39 5.53 14.06
CA GLN A 314 -11.58 6.66 13.15
C GLN A 314 -10.54 6.69 12.02
N VAL A 315 -11.05 6.96 10.81
CA VAL A 315 -10.26 7.28 9.62
C VAL A 315 -10.77 8.58 9.03
N VAL A 316 -9.87 9.47 8.61
CA VAL A 316 -10.23 10.76 8.01
C VAL A 316 -9.61 10.90 6.62
N ASN A 317 -10.43 11.13 5.62
CA ASN A 317 -10.01 11.64 4.33
C ASN A 317 -9.92 13.17 4.43
N PHE A 318 -8.75 13.70 4.77
CA PHE A 318 -8.50 15.14 4.77
C PHE A 318 -8.57 15.71 3.33
N ASP A 319 -7.97 14.98 2.40
CA ASP A 319 -8.16 15.17 0.96
C ASP A 319 -8.94 13.98 0.39
N MET A 320 -9.91 14.23 -0.45
CA MET A 320 -10.63 13.17 -1.16
C MET A 320 -9.66 12.38 -2.04
N PRO A 321 -9.80 11.04 -2.10
CA PRO A 321 -8.94 10.22 -2.94
C PRO A 321 -9.18 10.50 -4.42
N PHE A 322 -8.11 10.46 -5.21
CA PHE A 322 -8.19 10.73 -6.65
C PHE A 322 -8.87 9.60 -7.41
N LYS A 323 -8.68 8.35 -6.93
CA LYS A 323 -9.36 7.15 -7.43
C LYS A 323 -10.41 6.73 -6.42
N ALA A 324 -11.60 6.42 -6.90
CA ALA A 324 -12.70 5.98 -6.04
C ALA A 324 -12.37 4.70 -5.26
N GLU A 325 -11.59 3.78 -5.87
CA GLU A 325 -11.16 2.53 -5.26
C GLU A 325 -10.26 2.77 -4.03
N ASP A 326 -9.44 3.83 -4.03
CA ASP A 326 -8.62 4.19 -2.88
C ASP A 326 -9.46 4.56 -1.66
N TYR A 327 -10.69 5.07 -1.87
CA TYR A 327 -11.63 5.34 -0.79
C TYR A 327 -11.93 4.08 0.03
N VAL A 328 -12.28 2.99 -0.62
CA VAL A 328 -12.58 1.70 0.03
C VAL A 328 -11.36 1.19 0.80
N HIS A 329 -10.17 1.33 0.23
CA HIS A 329 -8.92 0.94 0.90
C HIS A 329 -8.58 1.79 2.12
N ARG A 330 -8.92 3.09 2.09
CA ARG A 330 -8.71 4.00 3.22
C ARG A 330 -9.68 3.67 4.35
N ILE A 331 -10.98 3.58 4.06
CA ILE A 331 -11.99 3.28 5.08
C ILE A 331 -11.86 1.87 5.64
N GLY A 332 -11.34 0.92 4.84
CA GLY A 332 -11.03 -0.44 5.30
C GLY A 332 -9.91 -0.53 6.35
N ARG A 333 -9.41 0.59 6.90
CA ARG A 333 -8.56 0.63 8.09
C ARG A 333 -9.37 0.70 9.39
N THR A 334 -10.67 0.84 9.28
CA THR A 334 -11.63 0.84 10.39
C THR A 334 -12.77 -0.16 10.13
N GLY A 335 -13.63 -0.42 11.10
CA GLY A 335 -14.83 -1.25 10.94
C GLY A 335 -14.56 -2.73 10.72
N ARG A 336 -13.53 -3.31 11.38
CA ARG A 336 -13.17 -4.74 11.27
C ARG A 336 -13.46 -5.50 12.55
N ALA A 337 -13.46 -6.84 12.46
CA ALA A 337 -13.65 -7.76 13.58
C ALA A 337 -14.93 -7.49 14.41
N GLY A 338 -16.01 -7.05 13.75
CA GLY A 338 -17.29 -6.79 14.43
C GLY A 338 -17.36 -5.47 15.21
N LYS A 339 -16.29 -4.64 15.16
CA LYS A 339 -16.30 -3.29 15.75
C LYS A 339 -16.83 -2.26 14.76
N SER A 340 -17.66 -1.34 15.23
CA SER A 340 -18.12 -0.22 14.41
C SER A 340 -16.98 0.78 14.17
N GLY A 341 -16.72 1.12 12.91
CA GLY A 341 -15.73 2.13 12.52
C GLY A 341 -16.38 3.40 12.00
N LEU A 342 -15.69 4.53 12.10
CA LEU A 342 -16.12 5.81 11.56
C LEU A 342 -15.12 6.30 10.50
N ALA A 343 -15.61 6.51 9.29
CA ALA A 343 -14.88 7.18 8.22
C ALA A 343 -15.44 8.58 7.98
N VAL A 344 -14.60 9.57 8.12
CA VAL A 344 -14.94 10.98 7.91
C VAL A 344 -14.23 11.51 6.68
N SER A 345 -14.94 12.19 5.80
CA SER A 345 -14.37 12.87 4.63
C SER A 345 -14.59 14.37 4.73
N LEU A 346 -13.52 15.16 4.65
CA LEU A 346 -13.57 16.62 4.60
C LEU A 346 -13.56 17.03 3.13
N MET A 347 -14.71 17.43 2.61
CA MET A 347 -14.87 17.72 1.19
C MET A 347 -14.90 19.22 0.94
N SER A 348 -13.99 19.73 0.14
CA SER A 348 -14.09 21.07 -0.41
C SER A 348 -14.84 21.06 -1.76
N ARG A 349 -15.37 22.22 -2.16
CA ARG A 349 -16.20 22.35 -3.36
C ARG A 349 -15.52 21.85 -4.62
N ASP A 350 -14.19 22.06 -4.75
CA ASP A 350 -13.38 21.59 -5.86
C ASP A 350 -13.19 20.06 -5.89
N GLU A 351 -13.62 19.35 -4.85
CA GLU A 351 -13.54 17.88 -4.75
C GLU A 351 -14.89 17.16 -4.92
N GLU A 352 -15.98 17.88 -5.16
CA GLU A 352 -17.33 17.30 -5.27
C GLU A 352 -17.42 16.21 -6.36
N TYR A 353 -16.68 16.37 -7.47
CA TYR A 353 -16.65 15.39 -8.53
C TYR A 353 -16.01 14.06 -8.08
N LEU A 354 -15.06 14.10 -7.13
CA LEU A 354 -14.45 12.91 -6.53
C LEU A 354 -15.47 12.17 -5.65
N LEU A 355 -16.27 12.91 -4.87
CA LEU A 355 -17.34 12.32 -4.08
C LEU A 355 -18.35 11.59 -4.98
N ARG A 356 -18.77 12.21 -6.09
CA ARG A 356 -19.68 11.57 -7.05
C ARG A 356 -19.11 10.26 -7.64
N ALA A 357 -17.81 10.23 -7.93
CA ALA A 357 -17.15 9.01 -8.41
C ALA A 357 -17.15 7.90 -7.35
N ILE A 358 -16.93 8.26 -6.07
CA ILE A 358 -16.99 7.33 -4.95
C ILE A 358 -18.41 6.79 -4.76
N GLU A 359 -19.42 7.64 -4.76
CA GLU A 359 -20.82 7.26 -4.63
C GLU A 359 -21.27 6.34 -5.77
N THR A 360 -20.78 6.59 -6.98
CA THR A 360 -21.01 5.70 -8.14
C THR A 360 -20.38 4.32 -7.94
N LEU A 361 -19.13 4.26 -7.41
CA LEU A 361 -18.45 3.00 -7.12
C LEU A 361 -19.17 2.20 -6.02
N LEU A 362 -19.67 2.90 -5.00
CA LEU A 362 -20.35 2.28 -3.85
C LEU A 362 -21.81 1.93 -4.14
N ASP A 363 -22.36 2.43 -5.25
CA ASP A 363 -23.81 2.40 -5.56
C ASP A 363 -24.67 2.95 -4.39
N GLN A 364 -24.12 3.96 -3.69
CA GLN A 364 -24.74 4.53 -2.50
C GLN A 364 -24.39 6.00 -2.35
N ARG A 365 -25.36 6.82 -1.94
CA ARG A 365 -25.12 8.20 -1.51
C ARG A 365 -24.50 8.22 -0.11
N LEU A 366 -23.43 9.00 0.05
CA LEU A 366 -22.82 9.19 1.36
C LEU A 366 -23.54 10.29 2.15
N PRO A 367 -23.81 10.07 3.45
CA PRO A 367 -24.41 11.07 4.30
C PRO A 367 -23.52 12.33 4.35
N GLN A 368 -24.13 13.50 4.10
CA GLN A 368 -23.46 14.78 4.23
C GLN A 368 -24.09 15.57 5.39
N GLU A 369 -23.24 16.16 6.21
CA GLU A 369 -23.66 16.95 7.36
C GLU A 369 -22.84 18.25 7.39
N TRP A 370 -23.49 19.38 7.62
CA TRP A 370 -22.80 20.63 7.89
C TRP A 370 -22.56 20.76 9.38
N LEU A 371 -21.33 21.09 9.74
CA LEU A 371 -21.00 21.32 11.13
C LEU A 371 -21.13 22.83 11.41
N GLU A 372 -21.88 23.19 12.46
CA GLU A 372 -22.10 24.58 12.87
C GLU A 372 -20.76 25.30 13.05
N GLY A 373 -20.65 26.45 12.39
CA GLY A 373 -19.43 27.26 12.36
C GLY A 373 -18.38 26.85 11.33
N PHE A 374 -18.62 25.78 10.55
CA PHE A 374 -17.73 25.30 9.48
C PHE A 374 -18.44 25.19 8.11
N GLU A 375 -19.62 25.80 7.99
CA GLU A 375 -20.37 25.77 6.75
C GLU A 375 -19.54 26.33 5.59
N PRO A 376 -19.62 25.73 4.39
CA PRO A 376 -18.92 26.24 3.22
C PRO A 376 -19.39 27.66 2.87
N SER A 377 -18.46 28.49 2.48
CA SER A 377 -18.76 29.85 1.99
C SER A 377 -19.63 29.79 0.72
N LEU A 378 -20.69 30.58 0.66
CA LEU A 378 -21.53 30.72 -0.53
C LEU A 378 -20.81 31.44 -1.68
N ILE A 379 -19.74 32.18 -1.37
CA ILE A 379 -18.95 32.97 -2.31
C ILE A 379 -17.88 32.07 -2.91
N GLU A 380 -17.77 32.00 -4.22
CA GLU A 380 -16.60 31.41 -4.87
C GLU A 380 -15.35 32.17 -4.44
N GLU A 381 -14.47 31.56 -3.68
CA GLU A 381 -13.11 32.05 -3.54
C GLU A 381 -12.46 31.91 -4.92
N VAL A 382 -12.50 32.97 -5.71
CA VAL A 382 -11.63 33.10 -6.88
C VAL A 382 -10.23 33.12 -6.31
N GLU A 383 -9.51 31.98 -6.42
CA GLU A 383 -8.06 32.01 -6.21
C GLU A 383 -7.56 33.12 -7.14
N PRO A 384 -6.84 34.14 -6.65
CA PRO A 384 -6.23 35.11 -7.53
C PRO A 384 -5.41 34.28 -8.52
N GLU A 385 -5.75 34.38 -9.82
CA GLU A 385 -4.95 33.76 -10.88
C GLU A 385 -3.51 34.04 -10.51
N ARG A 386 -2.74 32.97 -10.24
CA ARG A 386 -1.31 33.09 -10.10
C ARG A 386 -0.86 33.64 -11.43
N ASP A 387 -0.73 34.97 -11.41
CA ASP A 387 -0.27 35.77 -12.54
C ASP A 387 0.89 34.99 -13.12
N GLY A 388 0.64 34.39 -14.29
CA GLY A 388 1.59 33.49 -14.94
C GLY A 388 2.86 34.27 -15.08
N GLY A 389 3.75 34.14 -14.09
CA GLY A 389 4.95 34.93 -13.95
C GLY A 389 5.73 34.81 -15.25
N GLY A 390 5.42 35.71 -16.15
CA GLY A 390 6.21 35.91 -17.34
C GLY A 390 7.65 35.98 -16.84
N ARG A 391 8.45 34.99 -17.23
CA ARG A 391 9.89 34.95 -16.94
C ARG A 391 10.44 36.34 -17.16
N ARG A 392 10.52 37.16 -16.12
CA ARG A 392 11.34 38.36 -16.10
C ARG A 392 12.73 37.87 -16.40
N LYS A 393 13.12 37.95 -17.68
CA LYS A 393 14.50 37.71 -18.13
C LYS A 393 15.37 38.55 -17.22
N SER A 394 16.14 37.90 -16.37
CA SER A 394 16.97 38.63 -15.41
C SER A 394 17.86 39.57 -16.21
N ARG A 395 18.02 40.79 -15.74
CA ARG A 395 18.93 41.81 -16.34
C ARG A 395 20.32 41.23 -16.61
N SER A 396 20.73 40.17 -15.93
CA SER A 396 21.98 39.44 -16.19
C SER A 396 22.02 38.67 -17.51
N SER A 397 20.88 38.10 -17.95
CA SER A 397 20.82 37.35 -19.22
C SER A 397 20.82 38.29 -20.45
N GLU A 398 20.24 39.47 -20.31
CA GLU A 398 20.31 40.50 -21.37
C GLU A 398 21.71 41.10 -21.49
N LYS A 399 22.36 41.41 -20.34
CA LYS A 399 23.77 41.85 -20.36
C LYS A 399 24.71 40.79 -20.98
N ARG A 400 24.46 39.52 -20.75
CA ARG A 400 25.25 38.43 -21.37
C ARG A 400 25.05 38.31 -22.86
N LYS A 401 23.78 38.48 -23.34
CA LYS A 401 23.47 38.51 -24.79
C LYS A 401 24.05 39.75 -25.48
N LEU A 402 24.05 40.91 -24.82
CA LEU A 402 24.62 42.14 -25.33
C LEU A 402 26.16 42.05 -25.42
N LYS A 403 26.83 41.47 -24.40
CA LYS A 403 28.28 41.20 -24.44
C LYS A 403 28.68 40.21 -25.56
N ALA A 404 27.88 39.17 -25.80
CA ALA A 404 28.12 38.21 -26.86
C ALA A 404 27.99 38.86 -28.26
N LYS A 405 26.96 39.72 -28.47
CA LYS A 405 26.82 40.50 -29.73
C LYS A 405 27.97 41.47 -29.97
N LEU A 406 28.43 42.15 -28.94
CA LEU A 406 29.58 43.06 -29.01
C LEU A 406 30.92 42.35 -29.31
N ALA A 407 31.10 41.13 -28.76
CA ALA A 407 32.27 40.31 -29.04
C ALA A 407 32.33 39.83 -30.53
N ILE A 408 31.17 39.50 -31.12
CA ILE A 408 31.06 39.11 -32.53
C ILE A 408 31.42 40.27 -33.48
N HIS A 409 31.03 41.52 -33.14
CA HIS A 409 31.38 42.69 -33.92
C HIS A 409 32.86 43.07 -33.83
N LYS A 410 33.50 42.85 -32.69
CA LYS A 410 34.95 43.10 -32.51
C LYS A 410 35.84 42.16 -33.28
N ASN A 411 35.41 40.93 -33.54
CA ASN A 411 36.18 39.97 -34.33
C ASN A 411 35.99 40.11 -35.86
N ARG A 412 34.93 40.79 -36.34
CA ARG A 412 34.76 41.08 -37.78
C ARG A 412 35.63 42.21 -38.28
N GLY A 413 36.21 43.04 -37.41
CA GLY A 413 37.10 44.16 -37.76
C GLY A 413 38.59 43.79 -37.88
N LYS A 414 39.03 42.55 -37.56
CA LYS A 414 40.43 42.12 -37.59
C LYS A 414 40.85 41.29 -38.81
N HIS A 415 39.96 41.07 -39.78
CA HIS A 415 40.27 40.33 -41.00
C HIS A 415 40.16 41.19 -42.28
N ARG A 416 40.41 42.51 -42.17
CA ARG A 416 40.69 43.37 -43.29
C ARG A 416 41.88 44.26 -42.94
N LYS A 417 43.09 43.70 -43.12
CA LYS A 417 44.33 44.38 -43.54
C LYS A 417 45.26 43.30 -44.04
#